data_742f6c51ac5d584ccc0ab50a38ce0b76
#
_entry.id   742f6c51ac5d584ccc0ab50a38ce0b76
#
_cell.length_a   1.000
_cell.length_b   1.000
_cell.length_c   1.000
_cell.angle_alpha   90.00
_cell.angle_beta   90.00
_cell.angle_gamma   90.00
#
_symmetry.space_group_name_H-M   'P 1'
#
loop_
_entity.id
_entity.type
_entity.pdbx_description
1 polymer ?
#
loop_
_entity_poly.entity_id
_entity_poly.type
_entity_poly.pdbx_seq_one_letter_code
_entity_poly.pdbx_strand_id
1 'polypeptide(L)'
;MIEYRIATNDDIELLMSSRLEMLRVVNGLSNDYVFSDEIVRESREYFLHGDQLTVLVLDGSEVIGCASMSFMWIMPTFSHPTGRRAHLMNVYTRNEYRRQGIARKMVEMLIDATWAKGATEISLDATVMGRPLYESLGFKNSTECMVLAK
;
A
#
# COMPACT_ATOMS: atom_id res chain seq x y z
N MET A 1 -0.60 -3.46 -22.71
CA MET A 1 -1.46 -2.34 -22.24
C MET A 1 -1.56 -2.38 -20.73
N ILE A 2 -1.32 -1.26 -20.11
CA ILE A 2 -1.30 -1.15 -18.64
C ILE A 2 -2.71 -0.88 -18.14
N GLU A 3 -3.19 -1.71 -17.24
CA GLU A 3 -4.50 -1.59 -16.60
C GLU A 3 -4.34 -1.31 -15.11
N TYR A 4 -5.10 -0.35 -14.59
CA TYR A 4 -5.16 -0.03 -13.15
C TYR A 4 -6.55 -0.40 -12.66
N ARG A 5 -6.64 -1.14 -11.56
CA ARG A 5 -7.94 -1.43 -10.98
C ARG A 5 -7.88 -1.67 -9.47
N ILE A 6 -8.99 -1.40 -8.81
CA ILE A 6 -9.15 -1.76 -7.40
C ILE A 6 -9.39 -3.27 -7.34
N ALA A 7 -8.60 -3.95 -6.53
CA ALA A 7 -8.73 -5.40 -6.36
C ALA A 7 -9.99 -5.76 -5.59
N THR A 8 -10.53 -6.93 -5.90
CA THR A 8 -11.62 -7.56 -5.16
C THR A 8 -11.14 -8.86 -4.53
N ASN A 9 -11.98 -9.52 -3.74
CA ASN A 9 -11.61 -10.81 -3.13
C ASN A 9 -11.32 -11.89 -4.17
N ASP A 10 -11.87 -11.77 -5.38
CA ASP A 10 -11.55 -12.68 -6.48
C ASP A 10 -10.08 -12.58 -6.92
N ASP A 11 -9.41 -11.48 -6.59
CA ASP A 11 -8.01 -11.25 -6.93
C ASP A 11 -7.03 -11.77 -5.87
N ILE A 12 -7.49 -12.55 -4.90
CA ILE A 12 -6.68 -12.93 -3.74
C ILE A 12 -5.32 -13.56 -4.14
N GLU A 13 -5.28 -14.38 -5.16
CA GLU A 13 -4.02 -15.00 -5.57
C GLU A 13 -3.07 -13.99 -6.22
N LEU A 14 -3.59 -13.02 -6.97
CA LEU A 14 -2.79 -11.92 -7.51
C LEU A 14 -2.28 -11.00 -6.40
N LEU A 15 -3.13 -10.71 -5.41
CA LEU A 15 -2.75 -9.92 -4.25
C LEU A 15 -1.63 -10.60 -3.46
N MET A 16 -1.76 -11.89 -3.21
CA MET A 16 -0.75 -12.64 -2.46
C MET A 16 0.56 -12.73 -3.22
N SER A 17 0.53 -13.07 -4.52
CA SER A 17 1.76 -13.19 -5.29
C SER A 17 2.51 -11.86 -5.39
N SER A 18 1.80 -10.74 -5.61
CA SER A 18 2.44 -9.43 -5.68
C SER A 18 2.98 -8.98 -4.31
N ARG A 19 2.28 -9.28 -3.22
CA ARG A 19 2.73 -8.97 -1.87
C ARG A 19 4.03 -9.71 -1.53
N LEU A 20 4.09 -11.00 -1.82
CA LEU A 20 5.28 -11.80 -1.55
C LEU A 20 6.45 -11.39 -2.45
N GLU A 21 6.20 -11.07 -3.71
CA GLU A 21 7.21 -10.52 -4.60
C GLU A 21 7.79 -9.22 -4.03
N MET A 22 6.95 -8.30 -3.62
CA MET A 22 7.37 -7.03 -3.03
C MET A 22 8.22 -7.24 -1.78
N LEU A 23 7.79 -8.13 -0.89
CA LEU A 23 8.53 -8.43 0.35
C LEU A 23 9.92 -9.01 0.05
N ARG A 24 10.04 -9.84 -0.99
CA ARG A 24 11.35 -10.35 -1.40
C ARG A 24 12.25 -9.24 -1.92
N VAL A 25 11.75 -8.41 -2.79
CA VAL A 25 12.52 -7.32 -3.41
C VAL A 25 12.95 -6.29 -2.36
N VAL A 26 12.03 -5.83 -1.54
CA VAL A 26 12.28 -4.78 -0.54
C VAL A 26 13.27 -5.25 0.53
N ASN A 27 13.23 -6.53 0.88
CA ASN A 27 14.12 -7.08 1.91
C ASN A 27 15.37 -7.76 1.35
N GLY A 28 15.61 -7.67 0.03
CA GLY A 28 16.78 -8.26 -0.60
C GLY A 28 16.85 -9.77 -0.50
N LEU A 29 15.69 -10.44 -0.49
CA LEU A 29 15.61 -11.89 -0.37
C LEU A 29 15.70 -12.54 -1.74
N SER A 30 16.09 -13.83 -1.78
CA SER A 30 16.14 -14.60 -3.02
C SER A 30 14.74 -14.89 -3.56
N ASN A 31 14.64 -15.16 -4.85
CA ASN A 31 13.35 -15.45 -5.51
C ASN A 31 12.69 -16.73 -4.97
N ASP A 32 13.47 -17.64 -4.40
CA ASP A 32 13.00 -18.90 -3.83
C ASP A 32 12.86 -18.87 -2.31
N TYR A 33 13.03 -17.70 -1.69
CA TYR A 33 12.83 -17.55 -0.26
C TYR A 33 11.43 -17.99 0.14
N VAL A 34 11.33 -18.85 1.15
CA VAL A 34 10.05 -19.37 1.65
C VAL A 34 9.67 -18.59 2.91
N PHE A 35 8.54 -17.90 2.84
CA PHE A 35 8.00 -17.15 3.97
C PHE A 35 7.40 -18.10 5.02
N SER A 36 7.34 -17.63 6.26
CA SER A 36 6.66 -18.38 7.32
C SER A 36 5.18 -18.54 7.03
N ASP A 37 4.58 -19.62 7.53
CA ASP A 37 3.14 -19.83 7.40
C ASP A 37 2.33 -18.68 8.02
N GLU A 38 2.86 -18.08 9.08
CA GLU A 38 2.21 -16.97 9.77
C GLU A 38 2.04 -15.76 8.85
N ILE A 39 3.12 -15.27 8.20
CA ILE A 39 3.00 -14.09 7.33
C ILE A 39 2.11 -14.36 6.12
N VAL A 40 2.15 -15.56 5.58
CA VAL A 40 1.31 -15.93 4.42
C VAL A 40 -0.16 -15.95 4.84
N ARG A 41 -0.48 -16.63 5.94
CA ARG A 41 -1.85 -16.73 6.46
C ARG A 41 -2.41 -15.36 6.84
N GLU A 42 -1.66 -14.57 7.61
CA GLU A 42 -2.12 -13.27 8.08
C GLU A 42 -2.26 -12.26 6.93
N SER A 43 -1.38 -12.32 5.95
CA SER A 43 -1.51 -11.47 4.75
C SER A 43 -2.78 -11.80 3.97
N ARG A 44 -3.07 -13.09 3.78
CA ARG A 44 -4.29 -13.54 3.08
C ARG A 44 -5.54 -13.09 3.83
N GLU A 45 -5.58 -13.32 5.14
CA GLU A 45 -6.70 -12.88 5.98
C GLU A 45 -6.91 -11.37 5.90
N TYR A 46 -5.82 -10.61 5.92
CA TYR A 46 -5.89 -9.16 5.83
C TYR A 46 -6.48 -8.69 4.50
N PHE A 47 -6.05 -9.25 3.39
CA PHE A 47 -6.60 -8.87 2.08
C PHE A 47 -8.09 -9.23 1.95
N LEU A 48 -8.50 -10.36 2.53
CA LEU A 48 -9.89 -10.82 2.41
C LEU A 48 -10.83 -10.10 3.36
N HIS A 49 -10.39 -9.79 4.59
CA HIS A 49 -11.27 -9.34 5.67
C HIS A 49 -10.84 -8.03 6.34
N GLY A 50 -9.65 -7.53 6.09
CA GLY A 50 -9.17 -6.26 6.64
C GLY A 50 -9.86 -5.06 6.01
N ASP A 51 -9.83 -3.94 6.71
CA ASP A 51 -10.36 -2.67 6.19
C ASP A 51 -9.28 -2.01 5.33
N GLN A 52 -9.29 -2.33 4.05
CA GLN A 52 -8.26 -1.89 3.13
C GLN A 52 -8.78 -1.76 1.69
N LEU A 53 -8.07 -0.99 0.89
CA LEU A 53 -8.19 -1.00 -0.57
C LEU A 53 -6.81 -1.22 -1.17
N THR A 54 -6.73 -2.03 -2.21
CA THR A 54 -5.49 -2.25 -2.95
C THR A 54 -5.71 -2.01 -4.44
N VAL A 55 -4.83 -1.22 -5.03
CA VAL A 55 -4.76 -1.06 -6.48
C VAL A 55 -3.79 -2.11 -7.01
N LEU A 56 -4.21 -2.81 -8.05
CA LEU A 56 -3.35 -3.68 -8.85
C LEU A 56 -3.11 -3.01 -10.20
N VAL A 57 -1.89 -3.09 -10.67
CA VAL A 57 -1.51 -2.65 -12.02
C VAL A 57 -1.08 -3.88 -12.80
N LEU A 58 -1.73 -4.11 -13.92
CA LEU A 58 -1.49 -5.28 -14.75
C LEU A 58 -0.97 -4.88 -16.12
N ASP A 59 -0.06 -5.69 -16.63
CA ASP A 59 0.33 -5.69 -18.04
C ASP A 59 -0.06 -7.06 -18.59
N GLY A 60 -1.18 -7.10 -19.34
CA GLY A 60 -1.81 -8.35 -19.69
C GLY A 60 -2.31 -9.08 -18.44
N SER A 61 -1.82 -10.30 -18.22
CA SER A 61 -2.19 -11.11 -17.06
C SER A 61 -1.23 -10.96 -15.88
N GLU A 62 -0.13 -10.21 -16.05
CA GLU A 62 0.89 -10.05 -15.01
C GLU A 62 0.66 -8.81 -14.16
N VAL A 63 0.72 -8.98 -12.84
CA VAL A 63 0.73 -7.85 -11.92
C VAL A 63 2.14 -7.26 -11.89
N ILE A 64 2.25 -5.99 -12.31
CA ILE A 64 3.54 -5.29 -12.36
C ILE A 64 3.67 -4.21 -11.29
N GLY A 65 2.61 -3.97 -10.53
CA GLY A 65 2.63 -3.02 -9.43
C GLY A 65 1.42 -3.18 -8.52
N CYS A 66 1.55 -2.71 -7.31
CA CYS A 66 0.47 -2.70 -6.33
C CYS A 66 0.69 -1.56 -5.34
N ALA A 67 -0.40 -1.13 -4.71
CA ALA A 67 -0.37 -0.20 -3.59
C ALA A 67 -1.60 -0.43 -2.73
N SER A 68 -1.45 -0.32 -1.42
CA SER A 68 -2.55 -0.59 -0.48
C SER A 68 -2.75 0.58 0.48
N MET A 69 -4.00 0.81 0.85
CA MET A 69 -4.38 1.76 1.88
C MET A 69 -5.11 1.00 2.98
N SER A 70 -4.59 1.07 4.21
CA SER A 70 -5.23 0.52 5.39
C SER A 70 -6.05 1.62 6.06
N PHE A 71 -7.31 1.35 6.39
CA PHE A 71 -8.19 2.32 7.03
C PHE A 71 -8.22 2.07 8.53
N MET A 72 -8.21 3.16 9.31
CA MET A 72 -8.16 3.10 10.76
C MET A 72 -9.25 3.99 11.35
N TRP A 73 -9.78 3.54 12.45
CA TRP A 73 -10.66 4.37 13.27
C TRP A 73 -10.04 4.46 14.66
N ILE A 74 -9.47 5.62 14.96
CA ILE A 74 -8.78 5.86 16.22
C ILE A 74 -9.46 6.99 16.99
N MET A 75 -8.98 7.27 18.18
CA MET A 75 -9.60 8.28 19.03
C MET A 75 -9.72 9.60 18.28
N PRO A 76 -10.94 10.17 18.18
CA PRO A 76 -11.11 11.52 17.63
C PRO A 76 -10.27 12.56 18.35
N THR A 77 -9.71 13.49 17.60
CA THR A 77 -8.91 14.59 18.13
C THR A 77 -9.47 15.93 17.62
N PHE A 78 -8.93 17.03 18.13
CA PHE A 78 -9.36 18.36 17.69
C PHE A 78 -9.18 18.55 16.18
N SER A 79 -8.02 18.12 15.64
CA SER A 79 -7.71 18.24 14.20
C SER A 79 -8.38 17.17 13.35
N HIS A 80 -8.77 16.05 13.95
CA HIS A 80 -9.39 14.91 13.27
C HIS A 80 -10.62 14.43 14.04
N PRO A 81 -11.73 15.21 13.98
CA PRO A 81 -12.89 14.98 14.86
C PRO A 81 -13.60 13.65 14.65
N THR A 82 -13.45 13.01 13.49
CA THR A 82 -14.07 11.70 13.25
C THR A 82 -13.19 10.54 13.65
N GLY A 83 -11.88 10.76 13.79
CA GLY A 83 -10.92 9.69 14.03
C GLY A 83 -10.68 8.77 12.82
N ARG A 84 -11.27 9.08 11.68
CA ARG A 84 -11.08 8.27 10.45
C ARG A 84 -9.77 8.68 9.79
N ARG A 85 -8.83 7.74 9.75
CA ARG A 85 -7.49 7.94 9.18
C ARG A 85 -7.13 6.75 8.31
N ALA A 86 -6.03 6.87 7.58
CA ALA A 86 -5.54 5.79 6.72
C ALA A 86 -4.02 5.75 6.72
N HIS A 87 -3.48 4.59 6.37
CA HIS A 87 -2.04 4.38 6.26
C HIS A 87 -1.73 3.73 4.92
N LEU A 88 -0.90 4.41 4.13
CA LEU A 88 -0.48 3.94 2.82
C LEU A 88 0.69 2.99 2.98
N MET A 89 0.59 1.80 2.39
CA MET A 89 1.62 0.76 2.45
C MET A 89 1.66 -0.04 1.17
N ASN A 90 2.62 -0.94 1.08
CA ASN A 90 2.70 -1.94 0.02
C ASN A 90 2.83 -1.30 -1.37
N VAL A 91 3.44 -0.12 -1.46
CA VAL A 91 3.64 0.57 -2.75
C VAL A 91 4.82 -0.06 -3.46
N TYR A 92 4.56 -0.70 -4.59
CA TYR A 92 5.57 -1.44 -5.34
C TYR A 92 5.31 -1.36 -6.83
N THR A 93 6.38 -1.17 -7.59
CA THR A 93 6.36 -1.27 -9.05
C THR A 93 7.60 -2.08 -9.46
N ARG A 94 7.42 -3.07 -10.33
CA ARG A 94 8.54 -3.84 -10.87
C ARG A 94 9.56 -2.92 -11.50
N ASN A 95 10.83 -3.24 -11.34
CA ASN A 95 11.95 -2.38 -11.73
C ASN A 95 11.88 -1.92 -13.19
N GLU A 96 11.55 -2.81 -14.11
CA GLU A 96 11.44 -2.51 -15.53
C GLU A 96 10.27 -1.59 -15.91
N TYR A 97 9.34 -1.38 -15.00
CA TYR A 97 8.18 -0.49 -15.19
C TYR A 97 8.31 0.84 -14.43
N ARG A 98 9.41 1.05 -13.72
CA ARG A 98 9.63 2.26 -12.94
C ARG A 98 9.84 3.49 -13.82
N ARG A 99 9.69 4.68 -13.24
CA ARG A 99 9.84 5.99 -13.89
C ARG A 99 8.85 6.23 -15.04
N GLN A 100 7.67 5.62 -14.95
CA GLN A 100 6.59 5.79 -15.93
C GLN A 100 5.33 6.38 -15.29
N GLY A 101 5.42 6.85 -14.04
CA GLY A 101 4.29 7.44 -13.33
C GLY A 101 3.31 6.44 -12.73
N ILE A 102 3.67 5.14 -12.70
CA ILE A 102 2.77 4.09 -12.22
C ILE A 102 2.49 4.22 -10.72
N ALA A 103 3.54 4.39 -9.92
CA ALA A 103 3.36 4.55 -8.48
C ALA A 103 2.53 5.79 -8.15
N ARG A 104 2.79 6.91 -8.83
CA ARG A 104 2.01 8.14 -8.65
C ARG A 104 0.53 7.90 -8.92
N LYS A 105 0.20 7.26 -10.02
CA LYS A 105 -1.19 7.01 -10.39
C LYS A 105 -1.89 6.11 -9.38
N MET A 106 -1.22 5.04 -8.91
CA MET A 106 -1.77 4.18 -7.87
C MET A 106 -2.06 4.96 -6.59
N VAL A 107 -1.11 5.76 -6.14
CA VAL A 107 -1.24 6.52 -4.90
C VAL A 107 -2.34 7.58 -5.03
N GLU A 108 -2.42 8.27 -6.15
CA GLU A 108 -3.50 9.25 -6.41
C GLU A 108 -4.88 8.60 -6.36
N MET A 109 -5.04 7.42 -6.97
CA MET A 109 -6.29 6.66 -6.90
C MET A 109 -6.68 6.33 -5.46
N LEU A 110 -5.71 5.89 -4.65
CA LEU A 110 -5.96 5.55 -3.25
C LEU A 110 -6.25 6.79 -2.40
N ILE A 111 -5.57 7.90 -2.65
CA ILE A 111 -5.84 9.16 -1.95
C ILE A 111 -7.29 9.61 -2.21
N ASP A 112 -7.71 9.62 -3.48
CA ASP A 112 -9.07 10.01 -3.83
C ASP A 112 -10.11 9.11 -3.18
N ALA A 113 -9.89 7.79 -3.19
CA ALA A 113 -10.79 6.84 -2.56
C ALA A 113 -10.83 7.03 -1.02
N THR A 114 -9.70 7.37 -0.43
CA THR A 114 -9.57 7.59 1.01
C THR A 114 -10.36 8.82 1.45
N TRP A 115 -10.22 9.94 0.72
CA TRP A 115 -11.01 11.14 1.00
C TRP A 115 -12.51 10.89 0.80
N ALA A 116 -12.88 10.12 -0.21
CA ALA A 116 -14.27 9.75 -0.46
C ALA A 116 -14.87 8.91 0.69
N LYS A 117 -14.05 8.14 1.40
CA LYS A 117 -14.49 7.36 2.58
C LYS A 117 -14.57 8.21 3.85
N GLY A 118 -14.19 9.47 3.79
CA GLY A 118 -14.30 10.39 4.93
C GLY A 118 -13.09 10.41 5.87
N ALA A 119 -11.97 9.81 5.50
CA ALA A 119 -10.73 9.94 6.25
C ALA A 119 -10.19 11.38 6.13
N THR A 120 -9.48 11.82 7.16
CA THR A 120 -8.97 13.19 7.23
C THR A 120 -7.44 13.26 7.28
N GLU A 121 -6.78 12.11 7.35
CA GLU A 121 -5.32 12.03 7.37
C GLU A 121 -4.86 10.73 6.74
N ILE A 122 -3.77 10.81 5.96
CA ILE A 122 -3.07 9.63 5.43
C ILE A 122 -1.63 9.71 5.93
N SER A 123 -1.17 8.63 6.55
CA SER A 123 0.23 8.47 6.96
C SER A 123 0.92 7.43 6.09
N LEU A 124 2.24 7.44 6.09
CA LEU A 124 3.08 6.42 5.46
C LEU A 124 4.47 6.42 6.07
N ASP A 125 5.18 5.31 5.90
CA ASP A 125 6.60 5.22 6.22
C ASP A 125 7.38 5.29 4.91
N ALA A 126 8.14 6.36 4.70
CA ALA A 126 8.81 6.61 3.43
C ALA A 126 10.19 5.99 3.38
N THR A 127 10.49 5.29 2.28
CA THR A 127 11.86 4.94 1.93
C THR A 127 12.56 6.15 1.30
N VAL A 128 13.89 6.12 1.24
CA VAL A 128 14.67 7.18 0.59
C VAL A 128 14.24 7.35 -0.87
N MET A 129 14.02 6.24 -1.58
CA MET A 129 13.61 6.27 -2.99
C MET A 129 12.19 6.77 -3.21
N GLY A 130 11.27 6.45 -2.30
CA GLY A 130 9.86 6.84 -2.41
C GLY A 130 9.58 8.28 -1.97
N ARG A 131 10.42 8.84 -1.11
CA ARG A 131 10.22 10.16 -0.52
C ARG A 131 9.93 11.29 -1.52
N PRO A 132 10.68 11.43 -2.63
CA PRO A 132 10.39 12.50 -3.59
C PRO A 132 8.96 12.45 -4.15
N LEU A 133 8.45 11.26 -4.42
CA LEU A 133 7.08 11.09 -4.90
C LEU A 133 6.08 11.58 -3.84
N TYR A 134 6.24 11.13 -2.61
CA TYR A 134 5.31 11.49 -1.54
C TYR A 134 5.34 12.99 -1.22
N GLU A 135 6.52 13.58 -1.19
CA GLU A 135 6.65 15.03 -1.00
C GLU A 135 5.96 15.80 -2.13
N SER A 136 6.10 15.33 -3.38
CA SER A 136 5.43 15.95 -4.53
C SER A 136 3.91 15.87 -4.47
N LEU A 137 3.37 14.90 -3.73
CA LEU A 137 1.93 14.72 -3.50
C LEU A 137 1.42 15.49 -2.27
N GLY A 138 2.31 16.18 -1.55
CA GLY A 138 1.93 17.00 -0.40
C GLY A 138 2.17 16.34 0.96
N PHE A 139 2.75 15.14 1.00
CA PHE A 139 3.11 14.52 2.27
C PHE A 139 4.26 15.28 2.92
N LYS A 140 4.18 15.43 4.24
CA LYS A 140 5.18 16.15 5.04
C LYS A 140 5.65 15.27 6.19
N ASN A 141 6.87 15.48 6.63
CA ASN A 141 7.39 14.78 7.80
C ASN A 141 6.56 15.09 9.04
N SER A 142 6.30 14.04 9.82
CA SER A 142 5.72 14.17 11.16
C SER A 142 6.78 13.72 12.17
N THR A 143 7.08 14.57 13.12
CA THR A 143 8.11 14.30 14.15
C THR A 143 7.53 13.85 15.48
N GLU A 144 6.21 13.79 15.60
CA GLU A 144 5.54 13.54 16.88
C GLU A 144 5.34 12.05 17.16
N CYS A 145 5.37 11.21 16.12
CA CYS A 145 5.14 9.77 16.28
C CYS A 145 6.35 9.10 16.93
N MET A 146 6.09 8.34 18.00
CA MET A 146 7.08 7.50 18.67
C MET A 146 6.60 6.05 18.59
N VAL A 147 7.53 5.11 18.45
CA VAL A 147 7.24 3.69 18.26
C VAL A 147 7.90 2.87 19.35
N LEU A 148 7.13 1.96 19.94
CA LEU A 148 7.66 0.92 20.83
C LEU A 148 7.37 -0.42 20.17
N ALA A 149 8.41 -1.15 19.80
CA ALA A 149 8.29 -2.49 19.21
C ALA A 149 8.55 -3.56 20.26
N LYS A 150 7.92 -4.73 20.09
CA LYS A 150 8.15 -5.89 20.94
C LYS A 150 9.32 -6.72 20.43
#